data_e501a476f7389dc3c18985f768923c7d
#
_entry.id   e501a476f7389dc3c18985f768923c7d
#
_cell.length_a   1.000
_cell.length_b   1.000
_cell.length_c   1.000
_cell.angle_alpha   90.00
_cell.angle_beta   90.00
_cell.angle_gamma   90.00
#
_symmetry.space_group_name_H-M   'P 1'
#
loop_
_entity.id
_entity.type
_entity.pdbx_description
1 polymer ?
#
loop_
_entity_poly.entity_id
_entity_poly.type
_entity_poly.pdbx_seq_one_letter_code
_entity_poly.pdbx_strand_id
1 'polypeptide(L)'
;SAASDVYKRQVHADSLFCLHRLGDGVEGSLPVLPGLWLGGEYDDLAVLIQEGGAKAGDVRFFAGYAGWGAGQLEGEMKQRSWYVHDAPAANKLDVVMNSDPGDLWTTMMKSKGGGYDRVTTWPTDPSLN
;
A
#
# COMPACT_ATOMS: atom_id res chain seq x y z
N SER A 1 -12.94 19.33 0.11
CA SER A 1 -12.74 20.22 1.26
C SER A 1 -11.45 21.00 1.11
N ALA A 2 -11.30 22.09 1.88
CA ALA A 2 -10.08 22.90 1.85
C ALA A 2 -8.84 22.09 2.26
N ALA A 3 -8.96 21.19 3.23
CA ALA A 3 -7.87 20.30 3.65
C ALA A 3 -7.48 19.33 2.53
N SER A 4 -8.46 18.78 1.82
CA SER A 4 -8.25 17.90 0.68
C SER A 4 -7.53 18.62 -0.47
N ASP A 5 -7.92 19.88 -0.73
CA ASP A 5 -7.31 20.68 -1.78
C ASP A 5 -5.87 21.07 -1.46
N VAL A 6 -5.57 21.40 -0.21
CA VAL A 6 -4.20 21.66 0.24
C VAL A 6 -3.34 20.40 0.09
N TYR A 7 -3.87 19.24 0.46
CA TYR A 7 -3.15 17.98 0.33
C TYR A 7 -2.85 17.65 -1.13
N LYS A 8 -3.81 17.86 -2.03
CA LYS A 8 -3.62 17.65 -3.47
C LYS A 8 -2.56 18.58 -4.07
N ARG A 9 -2.33 19.75 -3.49
CA ARG A 9 -1.26 20.65 -3.93
C ARG A 9 0.13 20.21 -3.48
N GLN A 10 0.22 19.55 -2.31
CA GLN A 10 1.49 19.05 -1.76
C GLN A 10 1.92 17.74 -2.37
N VAL A 11 0.95 16.87 -2.74
CA VAL A 11 1.19 15.57 -3.35
C VAL A 11 0.45 15.56 -4.68
N HIS A 12 1.10 15.15 -5.76
CA HIS A 12 0.43 15.02 -7.05
C HIS A 12 -0.78 14.11 -6.88
N ALA A 13 -1.97 14.58 -7.32
CA ALA A 13 -3.23 13.86 -7.13
C ALA A 13 -3.20 12.46 -7.77
N ASP A 14 -2.51 12.31 -8.89
CA ASP A 14 -2.33 11.04 -9.59
C ASP A 14 -1.34 10.09 -8.90
N SER A 15 -0.59 10.56 -7.92
CA SER A 15 0.30 9.71 -7.10
C SER A 15 -0.29 9.35 -5.75
N LEU A 16 -1.54 9.73 -5.47
CA LEU A 16 -2.25 9.38 -4.26
C LEU A 16 -3.21 8.22 -4.54
N PHE A 17 -3.05 7.14 -3.78
CA PHE A 17 -3.85 5.93 -3.92
C PHE A 17 -4.52 5.58 -2.61
N CYS A 18 -5.69 4.95 -2.71
CA CYS A 18 -6.45 4.47 -1.57
C CYS A 18 -6.68 2.98 -1.70
N LEU A 19 -6.42 2.23 -0.63
CA LEU A 19 -6.86 0.85 -0.48
C LEU A 19 -7.91 0.79 0.62
N HIS A 20 -8.98 0.00 0.41
CA HIS A 20 -10.05 -0.09 1.39
C HIS A 20 -10.69 -1.47 1.42
N ARG A 21 -11.46 -1.73 2.48
CA ARG A 21 -12.18 -2.99 2.72
C ARG A 21 -13.68 -2.85 2.49
N LEU A 22 -14.12 -1.80 1.82
CA LEU A 22 -15.53 -1.42 1.75
C LEU A 22 -16.28 -2.05 0.56
N GLY A 23 -15.59 -2.83 -0.23
CA GLY A 23 -16.19 -3.51 -1.37
C GLY A 23 -16.60 -2.56 -2.48
N ASP A 24 -17.63 -2.94 -3.20
CA ASP A 24 -18.19 -2.18 -4.31
C ASP A 24 -19.09 -1.02 -3.87
N GLY A 25 -19.27 -0.82 -2.56
CA GLY A 25 -19.98 0.34 -2.02
C GLY A 25 -19.31 1.68 -2.33
N VAL A 26 -18.07 1.67 -2.78
CA VAL A 26 -17.35 2.85 -3.25
C VAL A 26 -17.25 2.80 -4.77
N GLU A 27 -17.94 3.70 -5.44
CA GLU A 27 -18.01 3.71 -6.89
C GLU A 27 -16.61 3.88 -7.50
N GLY A 28 -16.33 3.14 -8.57
CA GLY A 28 -15.03 3.20 -9.25
C GLY A 28 -13.93 2.38 -8.60
N SER A 29 -14.23 1.64 -7.54
CA SER A 29 -13.25 0.75 -6.89
C SER A 29 -12.94 -0.47 -7.75
N LEU A 30 -11.68 -0.91 -7.69
CA LEU A 30 -11.20 -2.10 -8.40
C LEU A 30 -10.77 -3.16 -7.38
N PRO A 31 -11.22 -4.42 -7.52
CA PRO A 31 -10.78 -5.48 -6.63
C PRO A 31 -9.29 -5.82 -6.86
N VAL A 32 -8.54 -5.95 -5.78
CA VAL A 32 -7.10 -6.27 -5.81
C VAL A 32 -6.85 -7.66 -5.24
N LEU A 33 -7.42 -7.92 -4.09
CA LEU A 33 -7.39 -9.21 -3.37
C LEU A 33 -8.79 -9.45 -2.80
N PRO A 34 -9.12 -10.69 -2.39
CA PRO A 34 -10.35 -10.90 -1.63
C PRO A 34 -10.40 -9.99 -0.40
N GLY A 35 -11.40 -9.12 -0.35
CA GLY A 35 -11.59 -8.17 0.74
C GLY A 35 -10.77 -6.88 0.64
N LEU A 36 -10.06 -6.65 -0.45
CA LEU A 36 -9.26 -5.45 -0.64
C LEU A 36 -9.53 -4.82 -2.01
N TRP A 37 -9.78 -3.53 -2.02
CA TRP A 37 -10.19 -2.75 -3.18
C TRP A 37 -9.27 -1.54 -3.33
N LEU A 38 -9.03 -1.14 -4.58
CA LEU A 38 -8.19 0.00 -4.93
C LEU A 38 -9.05 1.14 -5.47
N GLY A 39 -8.81 2.34 -4.97
CA GLY A 39 -9.39 3.57 -5.51
C GLY A 39 -10.83 3.76 -5.12
N GLY A 40 -11.57 4.41 -6.01
CA GLY A 40 -12.97 4.78 -5.81
C GLY A 40 -13.13 6.27 -5.56
N GLU A 41 -14.37 6.71 -5.56
CA GLU A 41 -14.73 8.12 -5.37
C GLU A 41 -14.48 8.54 -3.93
N TYR A 42 -13.68 9.59 -3.73
CA TYR A 42 -13.36 10.12 -2.41
C TYR A 42 -14.62 10.52 -1.62
N ASP A 43 -15.59 11.12 -2.31
CA ASP A 43 -16.82 11.58 -1.67
C ASP A 43 -17.62 10.40 -1.10
N ASP A 44 -17.66 9.28 -1.80
CA ASP A 44 -18.33 8.06 -1.31
C ASP A 44 -17.64 7.52 -0.05
N LEU A 45 -16.30 7.52 -0.03
CA LEU A 45 -15.53 7.13 1.14
C LEU A 45 -15.84 8.04 2.33
N ALA A 46 -15.87 9.35 2.11
CA ALA A 46 -16.12 10.33 3.15
C ALA A 46 -17.53 10.15 3.74
N VAL A 47 -18.53 9.93 2.91
CA VAL A 47 -19.91 9.70 3.32
C VAL A 47 -20.02 8.44 4.18
N LEU A 48 -19.41 7.33 3.73
CA LEU A 48 -19.45 6.07 4.47
C LEU A 48 -18.82 6.19 5.86
N ILE A 49 -17.72 6.91 5.96
CA ILE A 49 -17.04 7.14 7.24
C ILE A 49 -17.91 8.02 8.15
N GLN A 50 -18.47 9.09 7.62
CA GLN A 50 -19.30 10.03 8.38
C GLN A 50 -20.61 9.39 8.87
N GLU A 51 -21.21 8.53 8.07
CA GLU A 51 -22.46 7.85 8.41
C GLU A 51 -22.26 6.60 9.28
N GLY A 52 -21.01 6.26 9.62
CA GLY A 52 -20.73 5.10 10.44
C GLY A 52 -20.78 3.76 9.70
N GLY A 53 -20.90 3.78 8.37
CA GLY A 53 -20.85 2.58 7.53
C GLY A 53 -19.43 2.05 7.32
N ALA A 54 -18.42 2.83 7.70
CA ALA A 54 -17.02 2.44 7.62
C ALA A 54 -16.24 3.07 8.77
N LYS A 55 -15.16 2.42 9.17
CA LYS A 55 -14.20 2.92 10.14
C LYS A 55 -12.99 3.50 9.43
N ALA A 56 -12.29 4.45 10.05
CA ALA A 56 -11.08 5.01 9.48
C ALA A 56 -10.02 3.93 9.16
N GLY A 57 -9.94 2.88 9.98
CA GLY A 57 -9.05 1.74 9.76
C GLY A 57 -9.41 0.84 8.58
N ASP A 58 -10.59 1.01 7.98
CA ASP A 58 -10.99 0.28 6.78
C ASP A 58 -10.42 0.90 5.50
N VAL A 59 -9.79 2.06 5.61
CA VAL A 59 -9.24 2.82 4.49
C VAL A 59 -7.79 3.17 4.79
N ARG A 60 -6.92 3.01 3.79
CA ARG A 60 -5.51 3.40 3.92
C ARG A 60 -5.06 4.13 2.67
N PHE A 61 -4.43 5.28 2.85
CA PHE A 61 -3.92 6.10 1.76
C PHE A 61 -2.42 5.89 1.56
N PHE A 62 -2.01 5.92 0.30
CA PHE A 62 -0.61 5.79 -0.09
C PHE A 62 -0.24 6.95 -1.00
N ALA A 63 0.91 7.57 -0.74
CA ALA A 63 1.47 8.60 -1.59
C ALA A 63 2.64 8.01 -2.39
N GLY A 64 2.62 8.25 -3.70
CA GLY A 64 3.62 7.71 -4.60
C GLY A 64 3.33 6.29 -5.04
N TYR A 65 4.07 5.84 -6.04
CA TYR A 65 3.95 4.48 -6.59
C TYR A 65 5.23 4.08 -7.31
N ALA A 66 5.43 2.78 -7.48
CA ALA A 66 6.44 2.26 -8.37
C ALA A 66 5.79 1.91 -9.71
N GLY A 67 6.45 2.28 -10.79
CA GLY A 67 5.97 1.98 -12.13
C GLY A 67 7.07 1.35 -12.98
N TRP A 68 6.68 0.46 -13.86
CA TRP A 68 7.62 -0.23 -14.75
C TRP A 68 7.15 -0.13 -16.20
N GLY A 69 8.12 0.11 -17.10
CA GLY A 69 7.90 -0.09 -18.52
C GLY A 69 7.86 -1.58 -18.87
N ALA A 70 7.48 -1.88 -20.10
CA ALA A 70 7.41 -3.26 -20.57
C ALA A 70 8.76 -3.96 -20.42
N GLY A 71 8.78 -5.11 -19.74
CA GLY A 71 10.01 -5.90 -19.50
C GLY A 71 10.94 -5.37 -18.43
N GLN A 72 10.70 -4.20 -17.88
CA GLN A 72 11.57 -3.59 -16.88
C GLN A 72 11.57 -4.38 -15.56
N LEU A 73 10.41 -4.72 -15.04
CA LEU A 73 10.32 -5.47 -13.78
C LEU A 73 10.98 -6.85 -13.92
N GLU A 74 10.72 -7.55 -15.02
CA GLU A 74 11.34 -8.84 -15.28
C GLU A 74 12.88 -8.74 -15.34
N GLY A 75 13.40 -7.67 -15.92
CA GLY A 75 14.84 -7.39 -15.95
C GLY A 75 15.41 -7.17 -14.57
N GLU A 76 14.74 -6.38 -13.75
CA GLU A 76 15.14 -6.13 -12.36
C GLU A 76 15.09 -7.40 -11.51
N MET A 77 14.08 -8.24 -11.73
CA MET A 77 13.95 -9.53 -11.05
C MET A 77 15.12 -10.46 -11.41
N LYS A 78 15.52 -10.52 -12.68
CA LYS A 78 16.69 -11.29 -13.12
C LYS A 78 17.99 -10.79 -12.50
N GLN A 79 18.12 -9.47 -12.32
CA GLN A 79 19.27 -8.85 -11.67
C GLN A 79 19.20 -8.94 -10.14
N ARG A 80 18.15 -9.53 -9.58
CA ARG A 80 17.93 -9.67 -8.14
C ARG A 80 17.88 -8.32 -7.40
N SER A 81 17.29 -7.32 -8.06
CA SER A 81 17.12 -5.98 -7.48
C SER A 81 15.97 -5.95 -6.45
N TRP A 82 15.14 -6.98 -6.39
CA TRP A 82 13.98 -7.07 -5.49
C TRP A 82 14.02 -8.34 -4.66
N TYR A 83 13.63 -8.21 -3.39
CA TYR A 83 13.29 -9.36 -2.56
C TYR A 83 11.81 -9.64 -2.73
N VAL A 84 11.48 -10.86 -3.15
CA VAL A 84 10.10 -11.27 -3.33
C VAL A 84 9.62 -12.03 -2.09
N HIS A 85 8.47 -11.63 -1.57
CA HIS A 85 7.82 -12.30 -0.46
C HIS A 85 6.49 -12.88 -0.96
N ASP A 86 6.36 -14.20 -0.94
CA ASP A 86 5.12 -14.88 -1.26
C ASP A 86 4.39 -15.23 0.03
N ALA A 87 3.17 -14.72 0.15
CA ALA A 87 2.35 -14.93 1.34
C ALA A 87 0.91 -15.22 0.94
N PRO A 88 0.15 -15.97 1.74
CA PRO A 88 -1.28 -16.17 1.52
C PRO A 88 -2.02 -14.83 1.44
N ALA A 89 -3.13 -14.80 0.69
CA ALA A 89 -3.89 -13.57 0.46
C ALA A 89 -4.35 -12.91 1.78
N ALA A 90 -4.75 -13.70 2.77
CA ALA A 90 -5.18 -13.17 4.07
C ALA A 90 -4.04 -12.44 4.79
N ASN A 91 -2.82 -12.98 4.72
CA ASN A 91 -1.65 -12.33 5.31
C ASN A 91 -1.28 -11.06 4.56
N LYS A 92 -1.40 -11.05 3.23
CA LYS A 92 -1.18 -9.85 2.42
C LYS A 92 -2.13 -8.72 2.83
N LEU A 93 -3.40 -9.05 3.01
CA LEU A 93 -4.41 -8.08 3.43
C LEU A 93 -4.05 -7.47 4.79
N ASP A 94 -3.71 -8.29 5.76
CA ASP A 94 -3.31 -7.82 7.09
C ASP A 94 -2.07 -6.94 7.05
N VAL A 95 -1.04 -7.37 6.33
CA VAL A 95 0.20 -6.62 6.18
C VAL A 95 -0.06 -5.24 5.54
N VAL A 96 -0.83 -5.20 4.47
CA VAL A 96 -1.09 -3.96 3.74
C VAL A 96 -1.94 -2.99 4.55
N MET A 97 -2.94 -3.49 5.27
CA MET A 97 -3.91 -2.63 5.95
C MET A 97 -3.56 -2.31 7.40
N ASN A 98 -2.83 -3.16 8.09
CA ASN A 98 -2.64 -3.04 9.54
C ASN A 98 -1.18 -2.82 9.96
N SER A 99 -0.20 -2.99 9.08
CA SER A 99 1.21 -2.84 9.45
C SER A 99 1.60 -1.39 9.68
N ASP A 100 2.56 -1.17 10.58
CA ASP A 100 3.23 0.11 10.72
C ASP A 100 4.23 0.27 9.56
N PRO A 101 4.13 1.34 8.76
CA PRO A 101 5.05 1.56 7.65
C PRO A 101 6.53 1.59 8.06
N GLY A 102 6.82 2.08 9.26
CA GLY A 102 8.21 2.14 9.77
C GLY A 102 8.83 0.78 10.02
N ASP A 103 8.00 -0.23 10.34
CA ASP A 103 8.46 -1.58 10.68
C ASP A 103 8.21 -2.60 9.57
N LEU A 104 7.51 -2.21 8.52
CA LEU A 104 7.03 -3.15 7.50
C LEU A 104 8.16 -3.93 6.84
N TRP A 105 9.19 -3.24 6.36
CA TRP A 105 10.30 -3.88 5.69
C TRP A 105 11.02 -4.89 6.59
N THR A 106 11.33 -4.49 7.81
CA THR A 106 11.98 -5.37 8.80
C THR A 106 11.12 -6.59 9.11
N THR A 107 9.83 -6.38 9.34
CA THR A 107 8.88 -7.46 9.62
C THR A 107 8.81 -8.45 8.45
N MET A 108 8.72 -7.96 7.23
CA MET A 108 8.65 -8.80 6.04
C MET A 108 9.94 -9.58 5.81
N MET A 109 11.10 -8.96 6.01
CA MET A 109 12.38 -9.64 5.85
C MET A 109 12.58 -10.74 6.88
N LYS A 110 12.19 -10.50 8.13
CA LYS A 110 12.25 -11.51 9.20
C LYS A 110 11.30 -12.68 8.92
N SER A 111 10.09 -12.40 8.46
CA SER A 111 9.09 -13.43 8.18
C SER A 111 9.45 -14.28 6.97
N LYS A 112 10.26 -13.77 6.06
CA LYS A 112 10.72 -14.51 4.89
C LYS A 112 11.63 -15.68 5.27
N GLY A 113 12.42 -15.54 6.34
CA GLY A 113 13.36 -16.59 6.78
C GLY A 113 14.57 -16.73 5.87
N GLY A 114 15.24 -17.86 5.91
CA GLY A 114 16.35 -18.18 4.99
C GLY A 114 17.55 -17.25 5.04
N GLY A 115 17.76 -16.54 6.15
CA GLY A 115 18.86 -15.58 6.31
C GLY A 115 18.52 -14.16 5.90
N TYR A 116 17.35 -13.90 5.36
CA TYR A 116 16.93 -12.55 4.98
C TYR A 116 16.80 -11.61 6.18
N ASP A 117 16.56 -12.14 7.37
CA ASP A 117 16.53 -11.39 8.62
C ASP A 117 17.84 -10.67 8.92
N ARG A 118 18.95 -11.20 8.45
CA ARG A 118 20.28 -10.58 8.63
C ARG A 118 20.40 -9.23 7.94
N VAL A 119 19.68 -9.03 6.83
CA VAL A 119 19.68 -7.78 6.09
C VAL A 119 19.11 -6.64 6.93
N THR A 120 18.22 -6.95 7.86
CA THR A 120 17.60 -5.95 8.75
C THR A 120 18.58 -5.31 9.73
N THR A 121 19.75 -5.92 9.94
CA THR A 121 20.80 -5.41 10.83
C THR A 121 21.85 -4.58 10.10
N TRP A 122 21.77 -4.48 8.76
CA TRP A 122 22.69 -3.69 7.98
C TRP A 122 22.43 -2.19 8.20
N PRO A 123 23.47 -1.33 8.12
CA PRO A 123 23.29 0.11 8.20
C PRO A 123 22.31 0.60 7.14
N THR A 124 21.41 1.49 7.55
CA THR A 124 20.42 2.09 6.64
C THR A 124 20.95 3.43 6.14
N ASP A 125 20.86 3.66 4.83
CA ASP A 125 21.14 4.97 4.25
C ASP A 125 19.89 5.85 4.39
N PRO A 126 19.94 6.95 5.18
CA PRO A 126 18.77 7.81 5.38
C PRO A 126 18.26 8.44 4.08
N SER A 127 19.09 8.56 3.05
CA SER A 127 18.68 9.14 1.77
C SER A 127 17.77 8.23 0.97
N LEU A 128 17.68 6.95 1.32
CA LEU A 128 16.84 5.96 0.63
C LEU A 128 15.43 5.81 1.24
N ASN A 129 15.19 6.51 2.34
CA ASN A 129 13.89 6.44 3.03
C ASN A 129 12.97 7.59 2.63
#